data_c84827c0a9600f7eb7fb5595909300cd
#
_entry.id   c84827c0a9600f7eb7fb5595909300cd
#
_cell.length_a   1.000
_cell.length_b   1.000
_cell.length_c   1.000
_cell.angle_alpha   90.00
_cell.angle_beta   90.00
_cell.angle_gamma   90.00
#
_symmetry.space_group_name_H-M   'P 1'
#
loop_
_entity.id
_entity.type
_entity.pdbx_description
1 polymer ?
#
loop_
_entity_poly.entity_id
_entity_poly.type
_entity_poly.pdbx_seq_one_letter_code
_entity_poly.pdbx_strand_id
1 'polypeptide(L)'
;MTTRPAAPEAMTPRAQVIIGDGWRDSASTRSFMAVSPLDDQVLPVLYPICTAGELTAIANAAGMAQREMARIALHEPARLAAFLRAIAAELTSAKRAIVEAAHRETALADEPRLGTVEFGRTLLQLEQAAACCDAEQSFIERTRAGDRVAAEAGSWRRPRRDDAAGIASMLEPLDRPVLSIGPNNFPLAYHACVGGDTVAAFASGHAVIAKGHPLHPGTGVLLAECVHRAVQSTGMPPGCFQFICHAEPGDLAAMIERSIGAVAFTGSRRAGLAIKATCDRVGVPAFLEMSSVNPVWLVTGDPASVDACADAWFQSVTLGAGQFCTKPGLLFVADRATAQRIIDRLVPRFDALDDATLLSVQGATEFHAALDRLVGSGASVHTDRSPRSGGAARVRPTLASASAARALEGGMLDEVFGPFGLVLTRDGIDPEAIHAAIGGQLTSGVWCASSGPDAAAGDVLARIRPHCGRLLVNKMPTGVTVTEAMVHGGPFPATGMAAHTAVGFPTSMLRFAARRCYDAVPVELRPPLLR
;
A
#
# COMPACT_ATOMS: atom_id res chain seq x y z
N MET A 1 -43.39 23.24 -5.30
CA MET A 1 -42.15 23.82 -4.71
C MET A 1 -41.26 22.66 -4.32
N THR A 2 -40.31 22.32 -5.20
CA THR A 2 -39.31 21.29 -4.94
C THR A 2 -38.20 21.95 -4.12
N THR A 3 -38.08 21.59 -2.87
CA THR A 3 -36.97 22.01 -2.01
C THR A 3 -35.67 21.44 -2.60
N ARG A 4 -34.82 22.33 -3.08
CA ARG A 4 -33.43 22.03 -3.50
C ARG A 4 -32.73 21.43 -2.26
N PRO A 5 -32.07 20.27 -2.36
CA PRO A 5 -31.30 19.75 -1.23
C PRO A 5 -30.25 20.80 -0.84
N ALA A 6 -30.09 21.02 0.46
CA ALA A 6 -29.09 21.93 0.99
C ALA A 6 -27.71 21.51 0.46
N ALA A 7 -26.91 22.48 0.05
CA ALA A 7 -25.53 22.22 -0.36
C ALA A 7 -24.80 21.51 0.79
N PRO A 8 -24.02 20.45 0.53
CA PRO A 8 -23.30 19.77 1.59
C PRO A 8 -22.42 20.78 2.33
N GLU A 9 -22.52 20.76 3.64
CA GLU A 9 -21.70 21.59 4.53
C GLU A 9 -20.23 21.36 4.21
N ALA A 10 -19.47 22.43 4.00
CA ALA A 10 -18.07 22.33 3.60
C ALA A 10 -17.30 21.51 4.65
N MET A 11 -16.83 20.33 4.25
CA MET A 11 -16.03 19.48 5.12
C MET A 11 -14.70 20.17 5.43
N THR A 12 -14.43 20.41 6.71
CA THR A 12 -13.16 20.98 7.19
C THR A 12 -12.42 19.95 8.05
N PRO A 13 -11.08 19.90 7.99
CA PRO A 13 -10.29 19.04 8.86
C PRO A 13 -10.56 19.35 10.34
N ARG A 14 -10.72 18.31 11.16
CA ARG A 14 -10.98 18.40 12.61
C ARG A 14 -9.77 17.93 13.39
N ALA A 15 -9.47 18.59 14.49
CA ALA A 15 -8.41 18.20 15.44
C ALA A 15 -8.90 17.13 16.43
N GLN A 16 -9.56 16.08 15.96
CA GLN A 16 -10.27 15.07 16.74
C GLN A 16 -9.88 13.65 16.33
N VAL A 17 -10.30 12.67 17.13
CA VAL A 17 -10.16 11.24 16.89
C VAL A 17 -11.52 10.57 16.94
N ILE A 18 -11.68 9.39 16.33
CA ILE A 18 -12.91 8.61 16.46
C ILE A 18 -12.69 7.56 17.54
N ILE A 19 -13.49 7.66 18.60
CA ILE A 19 -13.52 6.69 19.72
C ILE A 19 -14.96 6.23 19.92
N GLY A 20 -15.20 4.93 19.78
CA GLY A 20 -16.52 4.33 19.90
C GLY A 20 -17.42 4.72 18.75
N ASP A 21 -18.47 5.47 19.03
CA ASP A 21 -19.54 5.84 18.11
C ASP A 21 -19.34 7.20 17.43
N GLY A 22 -18.28 7.94 17.74
CA GLY A 22 -18.14 9.29 17.17
C GLY A 22 -16.80 9.98 17.42
N TRP A 23 -16.74 11.19 16.87
CA TRP A 23 -15.64 12.10 17.06
C TRP A 23 -15.54 12.58 18.51
N ARG A 24 -14.30 12.63 19.00
CA ARG A 24 -13.96 13.09 20.36
C ARG A 24 -12.77 14.03 20.30
N ASP A 25 -12.80 15.06 21.15
CA ASP A 25 -11.61 15.85 21.44
C ASP A 25 -10.60 14.94 22.16
N SER A 26 -9.35 15.03 21.74
CA SER A 26 -8.30 14.25 22.39
C SER A 26 -7.96 14.83 23.77
N ALA A 27 -7.76 13.94 24.74
CA ALA A 27 -7.24 14.30 26.05
C ALA A 27 -5.72 14.58 26.04
N SER A 28 -5.06 14.42 24.89
CA SER A 28 -3.64 14.64 24.75
C SER A 28 -3.28 16.14 24.80
N THR A 29 -2.25 16.48 25.55
CA THR A 29 -1.61 17.80 25.50
C THR A 29 -0.57 17.91 24.38
N ARG A 30 -0.30 16.81 23.66
CA ARG A 30 0.67 16.74 22.58
C ARG A 30 -0.05 16.75 21.24
N SER A 31 0.45 17.60 20.36
CA SER A 31 -0.11 17.76 19.02
C SER A 31 0.99 18.05 18.00
N PHE A 32 0.64 17.97 16.73
CA PHE A 32 1.51 18.32 15.62
C PHE A 32 0.71 19.05 14.53
N MET A 33 1.41 19.73 13.65
CA MET A 33 0.86 20.38 12.47
C MET A 33 1.51 19.78 11.21
N ALA A 34 0.77 19.72 10.12
CA ALA A 34 1.34 19.38 8.83
C ALA A 34 2.07 20.60 8.23
N VAL A 35 3.05 20.33 7.39
CA VAL A 35 3.76 21.34 6.60
C VAL A 35 3.51 21.04 5.12
N SER A 36 3.07 22.04 4.38
CA SER A 36 2.89 21.94 2.93
C SER A 36 4.26 21.87 2.23
N PRO A 37 4.55 20.82 1.48
CA PRO A 37 5.82 20.74 0.74
C PRO A 37 5.82 21.63 -0.52
N LEU A 38 4.70 22.28 -0.86
CA LEU A 38 4.60 23.22 -1.99
C LEU A 38 5.34 24.53 -1.72
N ASP A 39 5.23 25.03 -0.49
CA ASP A 39 5.61 26.38 -0.10
C ASP A 39 6.24 26.45 1.30
N ASP A 40 6.51 25.31 1.92
CA ASP A 40 7.07 25.16 3.28
C ASP A 40 6.18 25.77 4.38
N GLN A 41 4.90 26.09 4.08
CA GLN A 41 4.00 26.70 5.06
C GLN A 41 3.44 25.66 6.04
N VAL A 42 3.43 26.03 7.31
CA VAL A 42 2.74 25.25 8.35
C VAL A 42 1.23 25.40 8.16
N LEU A 43 0.53 24.28 8.04
CA LEU A 43 -0.93 24.27 7.92
C LEU A 43 -1.57 24.49 9.31
N PRO A 44 -2.52 25.44 9.47
CA PRO A 44 -2.93 25.97 10.78
C PRO A 44 -3.93 25.07 11.53
N VAL A 45 -3.75 23.73 11.47
CA VAL A 45 -4.57 22.78 12.21
C VAL A 45 -3.67 21.93 13.11
N LEU A 46 -4.00 21.89 14.40
CA LEU A 46 -3.31 21.06 15.39
C LEU A 46 -3.97 19.69 15.46
N TYR A 47 -3.23 18.62 15.16
CA TYR A 47 -3.70 17.23 15.24
C TYR A 47 -3.16 16.55 16.48
N PRO A 48 -3.97 15.78 17.22
CA PRO A 48 -3.53 15.16 18.46
C PRO A 48 -2.59 13.97 18.20
N ILE A 49 -1.64 13.78 19.12
CA ILE A 49 -0.90 12.53 19.30
C ILE A 49 -1.60 11.77 20.41
N CYS A 50 -2.32 10.71 20.05
CA CYS A 50 -3.15 9.95 20.98
C CYS A 50 -2.36 9.46 22.21
N THR A 51 -3.00 9.52 23.37
CA THR A 51 -2.50 8.94 24.61
C THR A 51 -2.68 7.42 24.65
N ALA A 52 -1.94 6.71 25.49
CA ALA A 52 -2.11 5.28 25.73
C ALA A 52 -3.54 4.93 26.22
N GLY A 53 -4.17 5.83 26.99
CA GLY A 53 -5.55 5.69 27.45
C GLY A 53 -6.56 5.74 26.30
N GLU A 54 -6.40 6.68 25.37
CA GLU A 54 -7.23 6.79 24.15
C GLU A 54 -7.05 5.56 23.25
N LEU A 55 -5.82 5.09 23.04
CA LEU A 55 -5.56 3.89 22.26
C LEU A 55 -6.22 2.65 22.87
N THR A 56 -6.25 2.57 24.19
CA THR A 56 -6.96 1.50 24.92
C THR A 56 -8.47 1.60 24.70
N ALA A 57 -9.06 2.79 24.79
CA ALA A 57 -10.48 3.02 24.54
C ALA A 57 -10.89 2.69 23.09
N ILE A 58 -10.08 3.12 22.12
CA ILE A 58 -10.21 2.81 20.68
C ILE A 58 -10.19 1.29 20.45
N ALA A 59 -9.20 0.60 21.01
CA ALA A 59 -9.05 -0.83 20.85
C ALA A 59 -10.22 -1.62 21.49
N ASN A 60 -10.70 -1.18 22.64
CA ASN A 60 -11.87 -1.77 23.31
C ASN A 60 -13.14 -1.58 22.47
N ALA A 61 -13.37 -0.39 21.93
CA ALA A 61 -14.53 -0.11 21.10
C ALA A 61 -14.52 -0.97 19.82
N ALA A 62 -13.37 -1.07 19.14
CA ALA A 62 -13.21 -1.93 17.98
C ALA A 62 -13.39 -3.43 18.34
N GLY A 63 -12.86 -3.86 19.48
CA GLY A 63 -13.00 -5.24 19.98
C GLY A 63 -14.46 -5.61 20.28
N MET A 64 -15.25 -4.68 20.83
CA MET A 64 -16.69 -4.90 21.05
C MET A 64 -17.45 -5.03 19.72
N ALA A 65 -17.12 -4.20 18.73
CA ALA A 65 -17.76 -4.24 17.41
C ALA A 65 -17.36 -5.47 16.58
N GLN A 66 -16.18 -6.06 16.84
CA GLN A 66 -15.62 -7.15 16.02
C GLN A 66 -16.54 -8.37 15.91
N ARG A 67 -17.19 -8.76 17.01
CA ARG A 67 -18.09 -9.93 17.01
C ARG A 67 -19.27 -9.73 16.06
N GLU A 68 -19.85 -8.56 16.07
CA GLU A 68 -20.99 -8.24 15.20
C GLU A 68 -20.55 -8.08 13.75
N MET A 69 -19.37 -7.50 13.49
CA MET A 69 -18.78 -7.45 12.16
C MET A 69 -18.56 -8.85 11.58
N ALA A 70 -18.02 -9.76 12.37
CA ALA A 70 -17.85 -11.16 11.96
C ALA A 70 -19.21 -11.85 11.71
N ARG A 71 -20.21 -11.62 12.57
CA ARG A 71 -21.57 -12.14 12.37
C ARG A 71 -22.18 -11.63 11.06
N ILE A 72 -22.10 -10.33 10.79
CA ILE A 72 -22.60 -9.74 9.55
C ILE A 72 -21.92 -10.39 8.35
N ALA A 73 -20.59 -10.54 8.37
CA ALA A 73 -19.84 -11.13 7.27
C ALA A 73 -20.19 -12.61 6.99
N LEU A 74 -20.61 -13.35 8.02
CA LEU A 74 -20.95 -14.77 7.89
C LEU A 74 -22.43 -15.01 7.57
N HIS A 75 -23.33 -14.09 7.91
CA HIS A 75 -24.78 -14.29 7.82
C HIS A 75 -25.51 -13.32 6.89
N GLU A 76 -24.99 -12.09 6.73
CA GLU A 76 -25.61 -10.95 6.04
C GLU A 76 -24.59 -10.13 5.23
N PRO A 77 -23.71 -10.77 4.40
CA PRO A 77 -22.61 -10.04 3.74
C PRO A 77 -23.09 -8.91 2.81
N ALA A 78 -24.34 -8.92 2.33
CA ALA A 78 -24.93 -7.81 1.59
C ALA A 78 -24.94 -6.49 2.39
N ARG A 79 -24.98 -6.53 3.74
CA ARG A 79 -24.83 -5.31 4.57
C ARG A 79 -23.43 -4.71 4.46
N LEU A 80 -22.38 -5.55 4.33
CA LEU A 80 -21.02 -5.07 4.07
C LEU A 80 -20.93 -4.44 2.69
N ALA A 81 -21.59 -5.03 1.67
CA ALA A 81 -21.64 -4.45 0.33
C ALA A 81 -22.29 -3.05 0.34
N ALA A 82 -23.44 -2.92 1.03
CA ALA A 82 -24.11 -1.64 1.18
C ALA A 82 -23.23 -0.60 1.91
N PHE A 83 -22.55 -0.99 2.97
CA PHE A 83 -21.62 -0.15 3.70
C PHE A 83 -20.45 0.34 2.83
N LEU A 84 -19.82 -0.54 2.07
CA LEU A 84 -18.70 -0.19 1.18
C LEU A 84 -19.14 0.79 0.09
N ARG A 85 -20.33 0.60 -0.48
CA ARG A 85 -20.91 1.55 -1.45
C ARG A 85 -21.30 2.89 -0.82
N ALA A 86 -21.74 2.89 0.44
CA ALA A 86 -21.98 4.12 1.18
C ALA A 86 -20.68 4.91 1.40
N ILE A 87 -19.56 4.24 1.73
CA ILE A 87 -18.24 4.88 1.78
C ILE A 87 -17.91 5.52 0.42
N ALA A 88 -18.10 4.80 -0.69
CA ALA A 88 -17.82 5.32 -2.03
C ALA A 88 -18.68 6.55 -2.37
N ALA A 89 -19.93 6.58 -1.95
CA ALA A 89 -20.84 7.71 -2.13
C ALA A 89 -20.39 8.94 -1.31
N GLU A 90 -20.04 8.77 -0.03
CA GLU A 90 -19.51 9.84 0.83
C GLU A 90 -18.19 10.42 0.28
N LEU A 91 -17.27 9.55 -0.15
CA LEU A 91 -16.03 9.99 -0.79
C LEU A 91 -16.31 10.81 -2.06
N THR A 92 -17.24 10.35 -2.90
CA THR A 92 -17.59 11.04 -4.14
C THR A 92 -18.17 12.43 -3.86
N SER A 93 -19.02 12.55 -2.83
CA SER A 93 -19.57 13.83 -2.39
C SER A 93 -18.50 14.80 -1.87
N ALA A 94 -17.48 14.28 -1.20
CA ALA A 94 -16.38 15.06 -0.60
C ALA A 94 -15.15 15.20 -1.52
N LYS A 95 -15.17 14.65 -2.75
CA LYS A 95 -14.01 14.53 -3.64
C LYS A 95 -13.16 15.79 -3.71
N ARG A 96 -13.78 16.94 -3.93
CA ARG A 96 -13.06 18.21 -4.09
C ARG A 96 -12.25 18.55 -2.84
N ALA A 97 -12.87 18.51 -1.66
CA ALA A 97 -12.19 18.84 -0.41
C ALA A 97 -11.05 17.86 -0.09
N ILE A 98 -11.24 16.57 -0.38
CA ILE A 98 -10.23 15.53 -0.19
C ILE A 98 -9.04 15.77 -1.11
N VAL A 99 -9.26 16.03 -2.40
CA VAL A 99 -8.19 16.25 -3.39
C VAL A 99 -7.42 17.53 -3.07
N GLU A 100 -8.11 18.64 -2.73
CA GLU A 100 -7.50 19.90 -2.33
C GLU A 100 -6.61 19.73 -1.07
N ALA A 101 -7.10 19.01 -0.05
CA ALA A 101 -6.32 18.73 1.16
C ALA A 101 -5.09 17.87 0.84
N ALA A 102 -5.26 16.77 0.10
CA ALA A 102 -4.18 15.88 -0.28
C ALA A 102 -3.11 16.59 -1.12
N HIS A 103 -3.51 17.44 -2.07
CA HIS A 103 -2.58 18.25 -2.86
C HIS A 103 -1.73 19.18 -1.96
N ARG A 104 -2.36 19.92 -1.05
CA ARG A 104 -1.66 20.83 -0.15
C ARG A 104 -0.70 20.13 0.81
N GLU A 105 -1.07 18.94 1.28
CA GLU A 105 -0.28 18.18 2.27
C GLU A 105 0.82 17.32 1.64
N THR A 106 0.77 17.04 0.31
CA THR A 106 1.69 16.10 -0.33
C THR A 106 2.41 16.65 -1.56
N ALA A 107 2.00 17.80 -2.09
CA ALA A 107 2.42 18.35 -3.40
C ALA A 107 2.16 17.42 -4.59
N LEU A 108 1.43 16.31 -4.42
CA LEU A 108 0.99 15.51 -5.55
C LEU A 108 0.00 16.31 -6.39
N ALA A 109 0.09 16.21 -7.73
CA ALA A 109 -0.79 16.94 -8.62
C ALA A 109 -2.26 16.59 -8.35
N ASP A 110 -3.11 17.60 -8.24
CA ASP A 110 -4.55 17.43 -8.06
C ASP A 110 -5.17 16.63 -9.22
N GLU A 111 -4.80 16.98 -10.49
CA GLU A 111 -5.15 16.21 -11.69
C GLU A 111 -3.90 15.92 -12.53
N PRO A 112 -3.83 14.75 -13.17
CA PRO A 112 -4.72 13.59 -13.04
C PRO A 112 -4.39 12.69 -11.82
N ARG A 113 -3.33 13.00 -11.05
CA ARG A 113 -2.73 12.08 -10.07
C ARG A 113 -3.69 11.74 -8.92
N LEU A 114 -4.22 12.74 -8.24
CA LEU A 114 -5.11 12.55 -7.09
C LEU A 114 -6.57 12.35 -7.54
N GLY A 115 -7.12 13.29 -8.30
CA GLY A 115 -8.55 13.35 -8.59
C GLY A 115 -9.04 12.31 -9.59
N THR A 116 -8.24 11.93 -10.60
CA THR A 116 -8.63 10.92 -11.58
C THR A 116 -8.05 9.55 -11.24
N VAL A 117 -6.73 9.44 -11.12
CA VAL A 117 -6.07 8.13 -11.04
C VAL A 117 -6.25 7.50 -9.66
N GLU A 118 -5.88 8.22 -8.62
CA GLU A 118 -5.88 7.64 -7.27
C GLU A 118 -7.27 7.55 -6.67
N PHE A 119 -8.06 8.62 -6.83
CA PHE A 119 -9.45 8.63 -6.39
C PHE A 119 -10.29 7.56 -7.10
N GLY A 120 -10.15 7.45 -8.44
CA GLY A 120 -10.82 6.41 -9.22
C GLY A 120 -10.43 4.99 -8.78
N ARG A 121 -9.15 4.77 -8.45
CA ARG A 121 -8.68 3.50 -7.89
C ARG A 121 -9.33 3.19 -6.54
N THR A 122 -9.46 4.18 -5.67
CA THR A 122 -10.10 4.01 -4.35
C THR A 122 -11.55 3.57 -4.52
N LEU A 123 -12.31 4.22 -5.40
CA LEU A 123 -13.70 3.83 -5.69
C LEU A 123 -13.80 2.43 -6.30
N LEU A 124 -12.89 2.10 -7.23
CA LEU A 124 -12.85 0.76 -7.84
C LEU A 124 -12.63 -0.35 -6.81
N GLN A 125 -11.72 -0.15 -5.85
CA GLN A 125 -11.45 -1.12 -4.78
C GLN A 125 -12.67 -1.34 -3.88
N LEU A 126 -13.39 -0.27 -3.53
CA LEU A 126 -14.64 -0.35 -2.76
C LEU A 126 -15.72 -1.14 -3.50
N GLU A 127 -15.91 -0.88 -4.81
CA GLU A 127 -16.92 -1.60 -5.59
C GLU A 127 -16.55 -3.07 -5.82
N GLN A 128 -15.29 -3.39 -6.09
CA GLN A 128 -14.84 -4.79 -6.21
C GLN A 128 -15.07 -5.57 -4.93
N ALA A 129 -14.79 -4.97 -3.76
CA ALA A 129 -15.04 -5.59 -2.47
C ALA A 129 -16.54 -5.76 -2.18
N ALA A 130 -17.36 -4.76 -2.52
CA ALA A 130 -18.81 -4.83 -2.40
C ALA A 130 -19.39 -5.96 -3.27
N ALA A 131 -18.94 -6.06 -4.51
CA ALA A 131 -19.35 -7.15 -5.41
C ALA A 131 -18.98 -8.54 -4.86
N CYS A 132 -17.83 -8.69 -4.19
CA CYS A 132 -17.49 -9.94 -3.50
C CYS A 132 -18.44 -10.26 -2.35
N CYS A 133 -18.87 -9.25 -1.58
CA CYS A 133 -19.84 -9.44 -0.51
C CYS A 133 -21.23 -9.81 -1.05
N ASP A 134 -21.67 -9.21 -2.15
CA ASP A 134 -22.93 -9.58 -2.82
C ASP A 134 -22.90 -11.02 -3.38
N ALA A 135 -21.77 -11.41 -3.99
CA ALA A 135 -21.58 -12.78 -4.45
C ALA A 135 -21.66 -13.77 -3.28
N GLU A 136 -21.05 -13.44 -2.14
CA GLU A 136 -21.10 -14.28 -0.94
C GLU A 136 -22.52 -14.41 -0.38
N GLN A 137 -23.31 -13.34 -0.41
CA GLN A 137 -24.73 -13.36 -0.05
C GLN A 137 -25.52 -14.33 -0.95
N SER A 138 -25.27 -14.27 -2.26
CA SER A 138 -25.91 -15.16 -3.22
C SER A 138 -25.54 -16.65 -2.96
N PHE A 139 -24.30 -16.95 -2.58
CA PHE A 139 -23.91 -18.32 -2.21
C PHE A 139 -24.60 -18.80 -0.94
N ILE A 140 -24.80 -17.95 0.06
CA ILE A 140 -25.59 -18.27 1.26
C ILE A 140 -27.03 -18.62 0.87
N GLU A 141 -27.66 -17.85 0.01
CA GLU A 141 -29.03 -18.06 -0.45
C GLU A 141 -29.16 -19.37 -1.25
N ARG A 142 -28.22 -19.65 -2.16
CA ARG A 142 -28.17 -20.91 -2.90
C ARG A 142 -27.96 -22.12 -1.99
N THR A 143 -27.10 -22.01 -0.99
CA THR A 143 -26.92 -23.08 0.01
C THR A 143 -28.22 -23.36 0.76
N ARG A 144 -28.94 -22.33 1.18
CA ARG A 144 -30.27 -22.46 1.82
C ARG A 144 -31.31 -23.11 0.90
N ALA A 145 -31.23 -22.86 -0.40
CA ALA A 145 -32.07 -23.49 -1.42
C ALA A 145 -31.63 -24.93 -1.80
N GLY A 146 -30.56 -25.46 -1.20
CA GLY A 146 -30.04 -26.80 -1.43
C GLY A 146 -28.93 -26.92 -2.48
N ASP A 147 -28.54 -25.85 -3.15
CA ASP A 147 -27.43 -25.81 -4.13
C ASP A 147 -26.08 -25.59 -3.45
N ARG A 148 -25.58 -26.59 -2.76
CA ARG A 148 -24.30 -26.54 -2.02
C ARG A 148 -23.07 -26.54 -2.94
N VAL A 149 -23.15 -27.18 -4.09
CA VAL A 149 -22.03 -27.35 -5.04
C VAL A 149 -21.57 -26.00 -5.57
N ALA A 150 -22.48 -25.12 -5.92
CA ALA A 150 -22.13 -23.79 -6.39
C ALA A 150 -21.45 -22.93 -5.31
N ALA A 151 -21.88 -23.04 -4.05
CA ALA A 151 -21.26 -22.35 -2.93
C ALA A 151 -19.82 -22.83 -2.69
N GLU A 152 -19.58 -24.13 -2.77
CA GLU A 152 -18.23 -24.72 -2.63
C GLU A 152 -17.28 -24.31 -3.75
N ALA A 153 -17.79 -24.16 -4.97
CA ALA A 153 -16.99 -23.81 -6.13
C ALA A 153 -16.66 -22.30 -6.21
N GLY A 154 -17.61 -21.43 -5.80
CA GLY A 154 -17.54 -19.99 -6.06
C GLY A 154 -17.17 -19.12 -4.86
N SER A 155 -17.48 -19.54 -3.63
CA SER A 155 -17.22 -18.72 -2.44
C SER A 155 -15.72 -18.56 -2.15
N TRP A 156 -15.28 -17.30 -1.95
CA TRP A 156 -13.92 -17.01 -1.52
C TRP A 156 -13.59 -17.58 -0.13
N ARG A 157 -14.62 -17.87 0.69
CA ARG A 157 -14.48 -18.51 2.00
C ARG A 157 -14.15 -20.00 1.90
N ARG A 158 -14.17 -20.58 0.69
CA ARG A 158 -13.75 -21.96 0.40
C ARG A 158 -14.37 -22.97 1.36
N PRO A 159 -15.71 -23.07 1.44
CA PRO A 159 -16.36 -24.07 2.28
C PRO A 159 -15.96 -25.47 1.82
N ARG A 160 -15.84 -26.39 2.78
CA ARG A 160 -15.54 -27.81 2.55
C ARG A 160 -16.37 -28.64 3.49
N ARG A 161 -16.87 -29.76 3.01
CA ARG A 161 -17.63 -30.72 3.80
C ARG A 161 -17.12 -32.14 3.55
N ASP A 162 -17.11 -32.91 4.62
CA ASP A 162 -17.00 -34.36 4.61
C ASP A 162 -18.17 -34.89 5.44
N ASP A 163 -19.28 -35.17 4.78
CA ASP A 163 -20.52 -35.57 5.44
C ASP A 163 -20.38 -36.95 6.09
N ALA A 164 -19.53 -37.83 5.55
CA ALA A 164 -19.27 -39.17 6.13
C ALA A 164 -18.49 -39.05 7.46
N ALA A 165 -17.56 -38.10 7.55
CA ALA A 165 -16.82 -37.84 8.78
C ALA A 165 -17.55 -36.87 9.73
N GLY A 166 -18.63 -36.23 9.30
CA GLY A 166 -19.31 -35.19 10.08
C GLY A 166 -18.55 -33.87 10.18
N ILE A 167 -17.54 -33.66 9.31
CA ILE A 167 -16.63 -32.53 9.35
C ILE A 167 -17.00 -31.47 8.30
N ALA A 168 -16.95 -30.19 8.68
CA ALA A 168 -17.06 -29.06 7.75
C ALA A 168 -16.05 -27.98 8.11
N SER A 169 -15.60 -27.20 7.13
CA SER A 169 -14.68 -26.07 7.38
C SER A 169 -14.82 -24.96 6.34
N MET A 170 -14.50 -23.74 6.73
CA MET A 170 -14.41 -22.58 5.83
C MET A 170 -13.46 -21.51 6.37
N LEU A 171 -13.20 -20.47 5.57
CA LEU A 171 -12.47 -19.30 6.00
C LEU A 171 -13.42 -18.34 6.73
N GLU A 172 -13.03 -17.92 7.91
CA GLU A 172 -13.77 -17.00 8.78
C GLU A 172 -12.90 -15.82 9.19
N PRO A 173 -13.50 -14.68 9.57
CA PRO A 173 -12.76 -13.53 10.08
C PRO A 173 -11.89 -13.91 11.28
N LEU A 174 -10.78 -13.21 11.47
CA LEU A 174 -10.01 -13.27 12.71
C LEU A 174 -10.82 -12.71 13.88
N ASP A 175 -10.50 -13.12 15.11
CA ASP A 175 -11.32 -12.81 16.27
C ASP A 175 -11.13 -11.39 16.86
N ARG A 176 -10.17 -10.63 16.34
CA ARG A 176 -9.81 -9.29 16.82
C ARG A 176 -9.77 -8.27 15.69
N PRO A 177 -9.87 -6.95 15.98
CA PRO A 177 -9.83 -5.90 14.96
C PRO A 177 -8.49 -5.84 14.22
N VAL A 178 -8.53 -5.25 13.03
CA VAL A 178 -7.36 -4.98 12.18
C VAL A 178 -6.86 -3.56 12.43
N LEU A 179 -5.55 -3.40 12.62
CA LEU A 179 -4.87 -2.11 12.59
C LEU A 179 -4.36 -1.85 11.17
N SER A 180 -4.83 -0.78 10.53
CA SER A 180 -4.41 -0.34 9.20
C SER A 180 -3.52 0.90 9.30
N ILE A 181 -2.37 0.89 8.62
CA ILE A 181 -1.38 1.99 8.59
C ILE A 181 -0.97 2.20 7.13
N GLY A 182 -1.37 3.33 6.56
CA GLY A 182 -1.08 3.69 5.16
C GLY A 182 0.21 4.48 4.97
N PRO A 183 0.74 4.53 3.72
CA PRO A 183 1.92 5.28 3.35
C PRO A 183 1.60 6.76 3.07
N ASN A 184 2.64 7.58 2.86
CA ASN A 184 2.49 9.00 2.51
C ASN A 184 2.33 9.26 1.00
N ASN A 185 2.84 8.37 0.15
CA ASN A 185 2.90 8.58 -1.31
C ASN A 185 1.62 8.19 -2.06
N PHE A 186 0.66 7.57 -1.37
CA PHE A 186 -0.67 7.25 -1.87
C PHE A 186 -1.73 7.63 -0.83
N PRO A 187 -2.01 8.94 -0.68
CA PRO A 187 -2.86 9.46 0.39
C PRO A 187 -4.34 9.09 0.27
N LEU A 188 -4.77 8.44 -0.80
CA LEU A 188 -6.14 7.98 -1.02
C LEU A 188 -6.20 6.45 -1.15
N ALA A 189 -5.64 5.89 -2.23
CA ALA A 189 -5.83 4.48 -2.60
C ALA A 189 -5.17 3.46 -1.65
N TYR A 190 -4.18 3.90 -0.86
CA TYR A 190 -3.53 3.11 0.19
C TYR A 190 -3.68 3.74 1.59
N HIS A 191 -4.51 4.78 1.72
CA HIS A 191 -4.74 5.41 3.02
C HIS A 191 -5.38 4.44 4.01
N ALA A 192 -4.98 4.54 5.28
CA ALA A 192 -5.46 3.68 6.36
C ALA A 192 -7.00 3.66 6.53
N CYS A 193 -7.73 4.71 6.12
CA CYS A 193 -9.19 4.78 6.23
C CYS A 193 -9.92 4.05 5.10
N VAL A 194 -9.42 4.12 3.86
CA VAL A 194 -10.15 3.72 2.64
C VAL A 194 -9.30 2.96 1.63
N GLY A 195 -8.05 2.71 1.94
CA GLY A 195 -7.14 1.96 1.07
C GLY A 195 -7.48 0.47 0.99
N GLY A 196 -6.86 -0.22 0.03
CA GLY A 196 -7.15 -1.62 -0.26
C GLY A 196 -7.10 -2.55 0.94
N ASP A 197 -6.19 -2.31 1.89
CA ASP A 197 -6.09 -3.11 3.12
C ASP A 197 -7.31 -2.97 4.03
N THR A 198 -7.74 -1.74 4.26
CA THR A 198 -8.93 -1.43 5.07
C THR A 198 -10.20 -1.95 4.41
N VAL A 199 -10.33 -1.76 3.09
CA VAL A 199 -11.47 -2.26 2.32
C VAL A 199 -11.53 -3.79 2.38
N ALA A 200 -10.38 -4.48 2.27
CA ALA A 200 -10.31 -5.93 2.40
C ALA A 200 -10.65 -6.41 3.83
N ALA A 201 -10.21 -5.67 4.85
CA ALA A 201 -10.55 -5.98 6.24
C ALA A 201 -12.06 -5.83 6.50
N PHE A 202 -12.71 -4.74 6.04
CA PHE A 202 -14.16 -4.57 6.15
C PHE A 202 -14.92 -5.68 5.43
N ALA A 203 -14.57 -5.96 4.16
CA ALA A 203 -15.24 -6.98 3.36
C ALA A 203 -15.09 -8.39 3.93
N SER A 204 -13.99 -8.67 4.64
CA SER A 204 -13.80 -9.96 5.32
C SER A 204 -14.50 -10.04 6.69
N GLY A 205 -14.98 -8.93 7.25
CA GLY A 205 -15.78 -8.89 8.48
C GLY A 205 -15.02 -8.38 9.72
N HIS A 206 -14.14 -7.39 9.53
CA HIS A 206 -13.38 -6.83 10.64
C HIS A 206 -13.79 -5.42 11.01
N ALA A 207 -13.74 -5.12 12.29
CA ALA A 207 -13.58 -3.77 12.76
C ALA A 207 -12.15 -3.30 12.45
N VAL A 208 -12.02 -2.02 12.05
CA VAL A 208 -10.75 -1.44 11.63
C VAL A 208 -10.39 -0.25 12.49
N ILE A 209 -9.14 -0.23 12.96
CA ILE A 209 -8.51 0.94 13.56
C ILE A 209 -7.57 1.53 12.49
N ALA A 210 -7.92 2.68 11.95
CA ALA A 210 -7.13 3.38 10.94
C ALA A 210 -6.19 4.39 11.61
N LYS A 211 -4.87 4.21 11.41
CA LYS A 211 -3.87 5.18 11.86
C LYS A 211 -3.47 6.07 10.70
N GLY A 212 -3.83 7.35 10.77
CA GLY A 212 -3.47 8.39 9.81
C GLY A 212 -1.96 8.60 9.68
N HIS A 213 -1.56 9.20 8.57
CA HIS A 213 -0.16 9.55 8.34
C HIS A 213 0.11 11.00 8.76
N PRO A 214 1.19 11.30 9.51
CA PRO A 214 1.44 12.64 10.03
C PRO A 214 1.77 13.68 8.95
N LEU A 215 2.09 13.27 7.73
CA LEU A 215 2.36 14.20 6.62
C LEU A 215 1.08 14.65 5.88
N HIS A 216 -0.05 13.94 6.05
CA HIS A 216 -1.33 14.33 5.44
C HIS A 216 -2.52 14.09 6.40
N PRO A 217 -2.47 14.69 7.60
CA PRO A 217 -3.48 14.43 8.64
C PRO A 217 -4.86 14.99 8.28
N GLY A 218 -4.93 16.14 7.59
CA GLY A 218 -6.18 16.72 7.14
C GLY A 218 -6.91 15.85 6.12
N THR A 219 -6.18 15.31 5.15
CA THR A 219 -6.70 14.29 4.24
C THR A 219 -7.24 13.09 5.01
N GLY A 220 -6.48 12.60 6.00
CA GLY A 220 -6.89 11.48 6.84
C GLY A 220 -8.20 11.73 7.58
N VAL A 221 -8.38 12.92 8.15
CA VAL A 221 -9.62 13.32 8.85
C VAL A 221 -10.82 13.37 7.90
N LEU A 222 -10.65 13.94 6.69
CA LEU A 222 -11.72 14.00 5.70
C LEU A 222 -12.16 12.60 5.25
N LEU A 223 -11.20 11.71 5.01
CA LEU A 223 -11.48 10.31 4.67
C LEU A 223 -12.17 9.57 5.83
N ALA A 224 -11.70 9.79 7.06
CA ALA A 224 -12.31 9.19 8.26
C ALA A 224 -13.74 9.68 8.48
N GLU A 225 -14.03 10.95 8.20
CA GLU A 225 -15.40 11.50 8.24
C GLU A 225 -16.33 10.79 7.25
N CYS A 226 -15.87 10.54 6.01
CA CYS A 226 -16.64 9.80 5.01
C CYS A 226 -16.97 8.39 5.49
N VAL A 227 -16.00 7.67 6.04
CA VAL A 227 -16.23 6.32 6.59
C VAL A 227 -17.19 6.38 7.78
N HIS A 228 -17.02 7.35 8.69
CA HIS A 228 -17.87 7.52 9.85
C HIS A 228 -19.34 7.78 9.47
N ARG A 229 -19.59 8.65 8.49
CA ARG A 229 -20.93 8.90 7.95
C ARG A 229 -21.53 7.64 7.34
N ALA A 230 -20.74 6.87 6.61
CA ALA A 230 -21.19 5.59 6.05
C ALA A 230 -21.55 4.58 7.15
N VAL A 231 -20.79 4.51 8.26
CA VAL A 231 -21.15 3.68 9.44
C VAL A 231 -22.51 4.08 9.97
N GLN A 232 -22.76 5.38 10.15
CA GLN A 232 -24.02 5.90 10.68
C GLN A 232 -25.20 5.64 9.74
N SER A 233 -25.04 5.97 8.44
CA SER A 233 -26.14 5.87 7.46
C SER A 233 -26.56 4.43 7.15
N THR A 234 -25.65 3.46 7.30
CA THR A 234 -25.91 2.03 7.04
C THR A 234 -26.21 1.22 8.31
N GLY A 235 -26.18 1.85 9.48
CA GLY A 235 -26.41 1.19 10.76
C GLY A 235 -25.39 0.07 11.05
N MET A 236 -24.14 0.26 10.62
CA MET A 236 -23.05 -0.65 11.01
C MET A 236 -22.73 -0.53 12.49
N PRO A 237 -22.15 -1.58 13.12
CA PRO A 237 -21.90 -1.58 14.55
C PRO A 237 -21.08 -0.37 14.99
N PRO A 238 -21.49 0.37 16.03
CA PRO A 238 -20.66 1.40 16.64
C PRO A 238 -19.30 0.83 17.03
N GLY A 239 -18.23 1.55 16.70
CA GLY A 239 -16.87 1.08 16.94
C GLY A 239 -16.26 0.23 15.82
N CYS A 240 -17.02 -0.16 14.78
CA CYS A 240 -16.45 -0.93 13.66
C CYS A 240 -15.40 -0.18 12.85
N PHE A 241 -15.38 1.16 12.95
CA PHE A 241 -14.33 2.02 12.42
C PHE A 241 -13.85 2.98 13.50
N GLN A 242 -12.53 3.01 13.70
CA GLN A 242 -11.86 3.93 14.63
C GLN A 242 -10.75 4.68 13.90
N PHE A 243 -10.46 5.91 14.31
CA PHE A 243 -9.45 6.73 13.65
C PHE A 243 -8.50 7.40 14.65
N ILE A 244 -7.21 7.29 14.35
CA ILE A 244 -6.09 7.85 15.10
C ILE A 244 -5.32 8.80 14.17
N CYS A 245 -5.15 10.08 14.51
CA CYS A 245 -4.30 10.99 13.72
C CYS A 245 -2.83 10.55 13.81
N HIS A 246 -2.32 10.37 15.00
CA HIS A 246 -0.97 9.89 15.28
C HIS A 246 -0.89 9.25 16.67
N ALA A 247 0.10 8.37 16.87
CA ALA A 247 0.41 7.75 18.15
C ALA A 247 1.92 7.50 18.26
N GLU A 248 2.44 7.51 19.48
CA GLU A 248 3.83 7.14 19.73
C GLU A 248 4.07 5.65 19.42
N PRO A 249 5.24 5.32 18.85
CA PRO A 249 5.54 3.93 18.49
C PRO A 249 5.41 2.93 19.64
N GLY A 250 5.78 3.30 20.86
CA GLY A 250 5.67 2.44 22.05
C GLY A 250 4.23 2.16 22.46
N ASP A 251 3.37 3.19 22.41
CA ASP A 251 1.95 3.05 22.74
C ASP A 251 1.21 2.25 21.68
N LEU A 252 1.58 2.45 20.40
CA LEU A 252 1.05 1.66 19.29
C LEU A 252 1.45 0.19 19.42
N ALA A 253 2.71 -0.10 19.79
CA ALA A 253 3.19 -1.45 20.03
C ALA A 253 2.40 -2.12 21.15
N ALA A 254 2.16 -1.42 22.28
CA ALA A 254 1.36 -1.93 23.38
C ALA A 254 -0.09 -2.23 22.97
N MET A 255 -0.71 -1.44 22.09
CA MET A 255 -2.03 -1.72 21.53
C MET A 255 -2.02 -2.98 20.64
N ILE A 256 -1.00 -3.13 19.78
CA ILE A 256 -0.84 -4.33 18.94
C ILE A 256 -0.78 -5.59 19.83
N GLU A 257 0.07 -5.58 20.85
CA GLU A 257 0.29 -6.73 21.72
C GLU A 257 -0.97 -7.18 22.46
N ARG A 258 -1.84 -6.24 22.83
CA ARG A 258 -3.00 -6.55 23.69
C ARG A 258 -4.29 -6.82 22.93
N SER A 259 -4.51 -6.16 21.78
CA SER A 259 -5.87 -5.99 21.27
C SER A 259 -6.03 -6.26 19.77
N ILE A 260 -4.96 -6.32 18.99
CA ILE A 260 -5.02 -6.40 17.53
C ILE A 260 -4.96 -7.84 17.04
N GLY A 261 -5.77 -8.17 16.03
CA GLY A 261 -5.82 -9.48 15.38
C GLY A 261 -4.93 -9.61 14.16
N ALA A 262 -4.69 -8.49 13.45
CA ALA A 262 -3.75 -8.39 12.34
C ALA A 262 -3.32 -6.94 12.13
N VAL A 263 -2.11 -6.75 11.61
CA VAL A 263 -1.63 -5.43 11.19
C VAL A 263 -1.44 -5.42 9.68
N ALA A 264 -2.02 -4.43 9.00
CA ALA A 264 -1.73 -4.09 7.61
C ALA A 264 -0.92 -2.79 7.57
N PHE A 265 0.21 -2.81 6.91
CA PHE A 265 1.14 -1.68 6.88
C PHE A 265 1.79 -1.55 5.51
N THR A 266 1.83 -0.33 4.98
CA THR A 266 2.65 0.04 3.84
C THR A 266 3.52 1.24 4.22
N GLY A 267 4.84 1.13 4.02
CA GLY A 267 5.75 2.21 4.37
C GLY A 267 7.24 1.84 4.37
N SER A 268 8.05 2.57 5.13
CA SER A 268 9.50 2.37 5.16
C SER A 268 9.88 1.01 5.78
N ARG A 269 10.98 0.41 5.31
CA ARG A 269 11.53 -0.83 5.86
C ARG A 269 11.78 -0.73 7.36
N ARG A 270 12.31 0.39 7.83
CA ARG A 270 12.59 0.61 9.26
C ARG A 270 11.31 0.50 10.11
N ALA A 271 10.24 1.18 9.72
CA ALA A 271 8.98 1.13 10.45
C ALA A 271 8.32 -0.25 10.35
N GLY A 272 8.32 -0.86 9.16
CA GLY A 272 7.77 -2.20 8.95
C GLY A 272 8.47 -3.26 9.80
N LEU A 273 9.80 -3.25 9.88
CA LEU A 273 10.56 -4.19 10.72
C LEU A 273 10.29 -4.00 12.22
N ALA A 274 10.11 -2.77 12.68
CA ALA A 274 9.74 -2.51 14.08
C ALA A 274 8.34 -3.05 14.42
N ILE A 275 7.37 -2.86 13.51
CA ILE A 275 6.02 -3.44 13.63
C ILE A 275 6.09 -4.97 13.60
N LYS A 276 6.85 -5.54 12.65
CA LYS A 276 7.04 -6.99 12.56
C LYS A 276 7.57 -7.57 13.87
N ALA A 277 8.63 -6.99 14.42
CA ALA A 277 9.20 -7.44 15.69
C ALA A 277 8.18 -7.42 16.84
N THR A 278 7.29 -6.43 16.87
CA THR A 278 6.20 -6.37 17.85
C THR A 278 5.17 -7.49 17.62
N CYS A 279 4.72 -7.65 16.38
CA CYS A 279 3.74 -8.67 16.01
C CYS A 279 4.24 -10.10 16.26
N ASP A 280 5.50 -10.38 15.89
CA ASP A 280 6.12 -11.70 16.06
C ASP A 280 6.17 -12.13 17.54
N ARG A 281 6.40 -11.18 18.49
CA ARG A 281 6.42 -11.50 19.92
C ARG A 281 5.10 -12.05 20.45
N VAL A 282 3.99 -11.67 19.84
CA VAL A 282 2.64 -12.01 20.31
C VAL A 282 1.83 -12.86 19.32
N GLY A 283 2.45 -13.29 18.22
CA GLY A 283 1.82 -14.15 17.22
C GLY A 283 0.74 -13.45 16.40
N VAL A 284 0.77 -12.12 16.29
CA VAL A 284 -0.16 -11.33 15.43
C VAL A 284 0.36 -11.33 14.00
N PRO A 285 -0.43 -11.73 12.99
CA PRO A 285 -0.02 -11.65 11.61
C PRO A 285 0.18 -10.20 11.17
N ALA A 286 1.33 -9.95 10.51
CA ALA A 286 1.72 -8.63 10.01
C ALA A 286 1.86 -8.67 8.48
N PHE A 287 0.90 -8.05 7.80
CA PHE A 287 0.88 -7.89 6.33
C PHE A 287 1.55 -6.57 5.99
N LEU A 288 2.86 -6.64 5.79
CA LEU A 288 3.72 -5.47 5.61
C LEU A 288 4.18 -5.39 4.16
N GLU A 289 4.05 -4.22 3.57
CA GLU A 289 4.73 -3.83 2.33
C GLU A 289 5.78 -2.78 2.68
N MET A 290 7.04 -3.06 2.29
CA MET A 290 8.19 -2.26 2.65
C MET A 290 8.97 -1.81 1.42
N SER A 291 10.06 -1.07 1.64
CA SER A 291 10.95 -0.54 0.58
C SER A 291 11.46 -1.59 -0.39
N SER A 292 11.60 -1.22 -1.67
CA SER A 292 12.10 -2.08 -2.75
C SER A 292 12.87 -1.25 -3.77
N VAL A 293 13.95 -1.78 -4.31
CA VAL A 293 14.76 -1.12 -5.36
C VAL A 293 14.34 -1.50 -6.78
N ASN A 294 13.56 -2.58 -6.92
CA ASN A 294 12.93 -3.01 -8.17
C ASN A 294 13.90 -3.10 -9.36
N PRO A 295 14.91 -3.97 -9.32
CA PRO A 295 15.96 -4.00 -10.32
C PRO A 295 15.44 -4.37 -11.70
N VAL A 296 16.00 -3.72 -12.73
CA VAL A 296 15.77 -4.03 -14.15
C VAL A 296 17.07 -4.52 -14.76
N TRP A 297 17.02 -5.60 -15.51
CA TRP A 297 18.15 -6.29 -16.13
C TRP A 297 18.10 -6.11 -17.64
N LEU A 298 18.98 -5.29 -18.20
CA LEU A 298 19.14 -5.16 -19.64
C LEU A 298 20.05 -6.28 -20.15
N VAL A 299 19.48 -7.20 -20.91
CA VAL A 299 20.17 -8.41 -21.38
C VAL A 299 20.39 -8.45 -22.89
N THR A 300 20.21 -7.33 -23.58
CA THR A 300 20.46 -7.20 -25.01
C THR A 300 21.52 -6.16 -25.30
N GLY A 301 22.32 -6.38 -26.33
CA GLY A 301 23.24 -5.39 -26.91
C GLY A 301 22.70 -4.69 -28.15
N ASP A 302 21.47 -5.02 -28.59
CA ASP A 302 20.84 -4.33 -29.73
C ASP A 302 20.63 -2.84 -29.43
N PRO A 303 21.26 -1.94 -30.21
CA PRO A 303 21.23 -0.51 -29.91
C PRO A 303 19.82 0.09 -29.81
N ALA A 304 18.86 -0.37 -30.63
CA ALA A 304 17.50 0.15 -30.61
C ALA A 304 16.76 -0.29 -29.33
N SER A 305 16.96 -1.54 -28.89
CA SER A 305 16.38 -2.06 -27.65
C SER A 305 17.02 -1.45 -26.40
N VAL A 306 18.32 -1.15 -26.43
CA VAL A 306 19.03 -0.40 -25.38
C VAL A 306 18.45 0.99 -25.22
N ASP A 307 18.24 1.71 -26.34
CA ASP A 307 17.66 3.05 -26.34
C ASP A 307 16.20 3.04 -25.82
N ALA A 308 15.41 2.08 -26.25
CA ALA A 308 14.02 1.91 -25.80
C ALA A 308 13.96 1.60 -24.27
N CYS A 309 14.87 0.77 -23.77
CA CYS A 309 15.01 0.52 -22.36
C CYS A 309 15.34 1.79 -21.57
N ALA A 310 16.34 2.54 -22.02
CA ALA A 310 16.75 3.80 -21.40
C ALA A 310 15.59 4.80 -21.33
N ASP A 311 14.84 4.97 -22.42
CA ASP A 311 13.69 5.87 -22.47
C ASP A 311 12.56 5.45 -21.50
N ALA A 312 12.21 4.18 -21.51
CA ALA A 312 11.18 3.64 -20.63
C ALA A 312 11.61 3.72 -19.13
N TRP A 313 12.87 3.43 -18.87
CA TRP A 313 13.44 3.52 -17.53
C TRP A 313 13.46 4.96 -17.01
N PHE A 314 13.88 5.92 -17.83
CA PHE A 314 13.84 7.35 -17.51
C PHE A 314 12.43 7.80 -17.12
N GLN A 315 11.42 7.47 -17.93
CA GLN A 315 10.03 7.81 -17.62
C GLN A 315 9.58 7.19 -16.29
N SER A 316 9.97 5.95 -16.03
CA SER A 316 9.56 5.21 -14.84
C SER A 316 10.21 5.74 -13.55
N VAL A 317 11.50 6.12 -13.59
CA VAL A 317 12.22 6.63 -12.41
C VAL A 317 11.89 8.09 -12.08
N THR A 318 11.39 8.85 -13.05
CA THR A 318 11.02 10.26 -12.85
C THR A 318 9.52 10.48 -12.63
N LEU A 319 8.69 9.48 -12.95
CA LEU A 319 7.23 9.55 -12.75
C LEU A 319 6.88 9.86 -11.29
N GLY A 320 6.05 10.91 -11.09
CA GLY A 320 5.62 11.32 -9.75
C GLY A 320 6.79 11.63 -8.81
N ALA A 321 7.80 12.31 -9.33
CA ALA A 321 9.05 12.60 -8.61
C ALA A 321 9.77 11.33 -8.08
N GLY A 322 9.61 10.19 -8.75
CA GLY A 322 10.22 8.91 -8.34
C GLY A 322 9.70 8.34 -7.02
N GLN A 323 8.55 8.81 -6.53
CA GLN A 323 8.03 8.45 -5.21
C GLN A 323 7.01 7.28 -5.29
N PHE A 324 7.36 6.23 -6.03
CA PHE A 324 6.58 5.00 -6.14
C PHE A 324 7.34 3.82 -5.50
N CYS A 325 6.61 2.98 -4.76
CA CYS A 325 7.17 1.74 -4.17
C CYS A 325 7.74 0.78 -5.23
N THR A 326 7.22 0.85 -6.47
CA THR A 326 7.71 0.06 -7.61
C THR A 326 8.60 0.84 -8.58
N LYS A 327 9.20 1.97 -8.15
CA LYS A 327 10.19 2.69 -8.97
C LYS A 327 11.40 1.78 -9.26
N PRO A 328 11.83 1.58 -10.54
CA PRO A 328 13.02 0.78 -10.87
C PRO A 328 14.30 1.57 -10.61
N GLY A 329 14.73 1.64 -9.35
CA GLY A 329 15.87 2.45 -8.94
C GLY A 329 17.22 1.97 -9.48
N LEU A 330 17.34 0.69 -9.84
CA LEU A 330 18.58 0.05 -10.33
C LEU A 330 18.38 -0.49 -11.74
N LEU A 331 19.26 -0.10 -12.66
CA LEU A 331 19.36 -0.66 -14.02
C LEU A 331 20.68 -1.37 -14.20
N PHE A 332 20.66 -2.69 -14.30
CA PHE A 332 21.83 -3.53 -14.55
C PHE A 332 22.06 -3.71 -16.05
N VAL A 333 23.27 -3.41 -16.51
CA VAL A 333 23.70 -3.55 -17.91
C VAL A 333 24.91 -4.46 -18.02
N ALA A 334 25.16 -5.03 -19.20
CA ALA A 334 26.21 -6.03 -19.39
C ALA A 334 27.60 -5.45 -19.15
N ASP A 335 27.89 -4.28 -19.73
CA ASP A 335 29.23 -3.72 -19.83
C ASP A 335 29.22 -2.18 -19.79
N ARG A 336 30.44 -1.61 -19.74
CA ARG A 336 30.66 -0.17 -19.66
C ARG A 336 30.23 0.58 -20.92
N ALA A 337 30.33 -0.01 -22.11
CA ALA A 337 29.95 0.66 -23.35
C ALA A 337 28.40 0.87 -23.39
N THR A 338 27.67 -0.16 -23.01
CA THR A 338 26.20 -0.07 -22.84
C THR A 338 25.79 0.96 -21.78
N ALA A 339 26.50 0.96 -20.62
CA ALA A 339 26.25 1.96 -19.59
C ALA A 339 26.48 3.39 -20.10
N GLN A 340 27.62 3.61 -20.80
CA GLN A 340 27.95 4.93 -21.34
C GLN A 340 26.91 5.40 -22.37
N ARG A 341 26.45 4.53 -23.27
CA ARG A 341 25.38 4.85 -24.22
C ARG A 341 24.10 5.34 -23.50
N ILE A 342 23.70 4.66 -22.44
CA ILE A 342 22.53 5.03 -21.65
C ILE A 342 22.74 6.39 -20.96
N ILE A 343 23.92 6.59 -20.33
CA ILE A 343 24.27 7.84 -19.66
C ILE A 343 24.25 9.02 -20.65
N ASP A 344 24.92 8.89 -21.79
CA ASP A 344 24.98 9.93 -22.82
C ASP A 344 23.57 10.30 -23.35
N ARG A 345 22.68 9.32 -23.45
CA ARG A 345 21.29 9.53 -23.85
C ARG A 345 20.45 10.21 -22.76
N LEU A 346 20.67 9.87 -21.50
CA LEU A 346 19.77 10.29 -20.42
C LEU A 346 20.21 11.56 -19.69
N VAL A 347 21.50 11.87 -19.60
CA VAL A 347 21.98 13.08 -18.91
C VAL A 347 21.29 14.35 -19.41
N PRO A 348 21.21 14.63 -20.73
CA PRO A 348 20.54 15.84 -21.20
C PRO A 348 19.05 15.89 -20.82
N ARG A 349 18.41 14.72 -20.71
CA ARG A 349 16.99 14.61 -20.33
C ARG A 349 16.75 14.85 -18.86
N PHE A 350 17.63 14.31 -17.99
CA PHE A 350 17.58 14.59 -16.56
C PHE A 350 17.85 16.07 -16.26
N ASP A 351 18.84 16.67 -16.93
CA ASP A 351 19.20 18.08 -16.75
C ASP A 351 18.11 19.03 -17.27
N ALA A 352 17.31 18.62 -18.24
CA ALA A 352 16.18 19.37 -18.77
C ALA A 352 14.95 19.34 -17.84
N LEU A 353 14.89 18.43 -16.87
CA LEU A 353 13.77 18.41 -15.91
C LEU A 353 13.85 19.59 -14.94
N ASP A 354 12.69 20.04 -14.51
CA ASP A 354 12.57 20.95 -13.37
C ASP A 354 12.88 20.23 -12.05
N ASP A 355 13.08 21.03 -10.98
CA ASP A 355 13.20 20.48 -9.64
C ASP A 355 11.92 19.76 -9.25
N ALA A 356 12.07 18.58 -8.66
CA ALA A 356 10.97 17.81 -8.15
C ALA A 356 10.65 18.17 -6.70
N THR A 357 9.37 18.25 -6.36
CA THR A 357 8.93 18.40 -4.98
C THR A 357 8.70 17.04 -4.36
N LEU A 358 9.38 16.73 -3.27
CA LEU A 358 9.11 15.52 -2.49
C LEU A 358 7.95 15.75 -1.51
N LEU A 359 7.41 14.65 -0.98
CA LEU A 359 6.26 14.64 -0.08
C LEU A 359 6.51 15.37 1.26
N SER A 360 7.76 15.65 1.59
CA SER A 360 8.15 16.37 2.81
C SER A 360 9.58 16.86 2.74
N VAL A 361 9.89 17.86 3.57
CA VAL A 361 11.25 18.36 3.83
C VAL A 361 12.17 17.24 4.33
N GLN A 362 11.66 16.38 5.23
CA GLN A 362 12.43 15.22 5.71
C GLN A 362 12.78 14.28 4.57
N GLY A 363 11.84 14.00 3.65
CA GLY A 363 12.10 13.17 2.47
C GLY A 363 13.19 13.74 1.58
N ALA A 364 13.23 15.06 1.39
CA ALA A 364 14.29 15.74 0.64
C ALA A 364 15.65 15.62 1.36
N THR A 365 15.66 15.80 2.67
CA THR A 365 16.88 15.63 3.49
C THR A 365 17.42 14.19 3.38
N GLU A 366 16.55 13.19 3.50
CA GLU A 366 16.91 11.77 3.37
C GLU A 366 17.41 11.44 1.95
N PHE A 367 16.80 12.04 0.92
CA PHE A 367 17.24 11.92 -0.48
C PHE A 367 18.68 12.44 -0.66
N HIS A 368 18.97 13.65 -0.21
CA HIS A 368 20.32 14.22 -0.30
C HIS A 368 21.34 13.40 0.49
N ALA A 369 21.02 12.99 1.71
CA ALA A 369 21.87 12.12 2.51
C ALA A 369 22.14 10.76 1.84
N ALA A 370 21.16 10.19 1.12
CA ALA A 370 21.36 8.97 0.36
C ALA A 370 22.31 9.19 -0.83
N LEU A 371 22.19 10.29 -1.56
CA LEU A 371 23.09 10.65 -2.63
C LEU A 371 24.54 10.87 -2.11
N ASP A 372 24.71 11.50 -0.97
CA ASP A 372 26.03 11.69 -0.36
C ASP A 372 26.70 10.37 0.03
N ARG A 373 25.91 9.42 0.58
CA ARG A 373 26.40 8.06 0.84
C ARG A 373 26.83 7.34 -0.44
N LEU A 374 26.03 7.44 -1.52
CA LEU A 374 26.35 6.84 -2.80
C LEU A 374 27.69 7.38 -3.38
N VAL A 375 27.87 8.71 -3.35
CA VAL A 375 29.12 9.34 -3.79
C VAL A 375 30.29 8.92 -2.90
N GLY A 376 30.11 8.92 -1.58
CA GLY A 376 31.12 8.46 -0.61
C GLY A 376 31.51 7.00 -0.81
N SER A 377 30.60 6.16 -1.32
CA SER A 377 30.86 4.76 -1.68
C SER A 377 31.47 4.60 -3.07
N GLY A 378 31.64 5.68 -3.85
CA GLY A 378 32.30 5.70 -5.14
C GLY A 378 31.40 5.61 -6.36
N ALA A 379 30.11 5.95 -6.24
CA ALA A 379 29.25 6.16 -7.39
C ALA A 379 29.63 7.46 -8.12
N SER A 380 29.55 7.45 -9.46
CA SER A 380 29.72 8.64 -10.29
C SER A 380 28.37 9.26 -10.58
N VAL A 381 28.16 10.51 -10.15
CA VAL A 381 26.96 11.29 -10.48
C VAL A 381 27.20 12.06 -11.77
N HIS A 382 26.21 12.03 -12.69
CA HIS A 382 26.32 12.57 -14.05
C HIS A 382 25.48 13.83 -14.27
N THR A 383 24.59 14.16 -13.34
CA THR A 383 23.67 15.31 -13.44
C THR A 383 23.92 16.31 -12.31
N ASP A 384 23.46 17.55 -12.47
CA ASP A 384 23.50 18.53 -11.39
C ASP A 384 22.64 18.06 -10.21
N ARG A 385 23.14 18.26 -8.98
CA ARG A 385 22.48 17.85 -7.73
C ARG A 385 21.81 19.01 -6.99
N SER A 386 22.14 20.24 -7.37
CA SER A 386 21.67 21.43 -6.68
C SER A 386 20.31 21.86 -7.21
N PRO A 387 19.27 21.98 -6.37
CA PRO A 387 18.00 22.54 -6.80
C PRO A 387 18.19 23.95 -7.38
N ARG A 388 17.49 24.24 -8.47
CA ARG A 388 17.50 25.54 -9.16
C ARG A 388 16.46 26.50 -8.60
N SER A 389 15.44 25.94 -7.92
CA SER A 389 14.36 26.69 -7.28
C SER A 389 14.44 26.59 -5.76
N GLY A 390 13.90 27.60 -5.06
CA GLY A 390 13.80 27.58 -3.60
C GLY A 390 12.74 26.58 -3.12
N GLY A 391 12.86 26.21 -1.84
CA GLY A 391 11.93 25.29 -1.17
C GLY A 391 12.66 24.10 -0.54
N ALA A 392 12.34 23.83 0.74
CA ALA A 392 13.05 22.82 1.53
C ALA A 392 12.75 21.38 1.09
N ALA A 393 11.60 21.15 0.42
CA ALA A 393 11.20 19.85 -0.14
C ALA A 393 11.65 19.63 -1.60
N ARG A 394 12.46 20.54 -2.18
CA ARG A 394 12.93 20.47 -3.57
C ARG A 394 14.18 19.64 -3.72
N VAL A 395 14.19 18.81 -4.77
CA VAL A 395 15.35 17.99 -5.14
C VAL A 395 15.56 17.99 -6.65
N ARG A 396 16.81 17.79 -7.10
CA ARG A 396 17.13 17.59 -8.51
C ARG A 396 16.98 16.12 -8.89
N PRO A 397 16.31 15.82 -10.02
CA PRO A 397 16.37 14.49 -10.61
C PRO A 397 17.84 14.10 -10.90
N THR A 398 18.25 12.93 -10.45
CA THR A 398 19.68 12.56 -10.42
C THR A 398 19.93 11.22 -11.10
N LEU A 399 20.90 11.19 -11.99
CA LEU A 399 21.43 9.99 -12.64
C LEU A 399 22.86 9.70 -12.14
N ALA A 400 23.08 8.46 -11.71
CA ALA A 400 24.40 8.01 -11.28
C ALA A 400 24.76 6.66 -11.92
N SER A 401 26.05 6.29 -11.85
CA SER A 401 26.53 4.98 -12.24
C SER A 401 27.61 4.43 -11.31
N ALA A 402 27.75 3.10 -11.30
CA ALA A 402 28.82 2.39 -10.62
C ALA A 402 29.03 1.01 -11.28
N SER A 403 30.09 0.26 -10.87
CA SER A 403 30.12 -1.18 -11.12
C SER A 403 29.31 -1.95 -10.08
N ALA A 404 28.71 -3.07 -10.46
CA ALA A 404 27.97 -3.92 -9.53
C ALA A 404 28.88 -4.46 -8.41
N ALA A 405 30.14 -4.73 -8.69
CA ALA A 405 31.13 -5.12 -7.68
C ALA A 405 31.26 -4.05 -6.59
N ARG A 406 31.42 -2.79 -7.00
CA ARG A 406 31.53 -1.66 -6.07
C ARG A 406 30.24 -1.45 -5.28
N ALA A 407 29.10 -1.64 -5.93
CA ALA A 407 27.80 -1.49 -5.29
C ALA A 407 27.55 -2.55 -4.20
N LEU A 408 28.03 -3.77 -4.41
CA LEU A 408 27.98 -4.85 -3.41
C LEU A 408 28.86 -4.56 -2.18
N GLU A 409 30.04 -3.96 -2.39
CA GLU A 409 30.94 -3.60 -1.30
C GLU A 409 30.51 -2.38 -0.50
N GLY A 410 29.90 -1.40 -1.17
CA GLY A 410 29.69 -0.05 -0.64
C GLY A 410 28.28 0.30 -0.15
N GLY A 411 27.34 -0.64 -0.11
CA GLY A 411 25.97 -0.36 0.35
C GLY A 411 25.17 0.57 -0.59
N MET A 412 25.47 0.56 -1.90
CA MET A 412 24.77 1.39 -2.90
C MET A 412 23.45 0.80 -3.36
N LEU A 413 23.06 -0.36 -2.85
CA LEU A 413 21.88 -1.12 -3.29
C LEU A 413 20.63 -0.82 -2.45
N ASP A 414 20.67 0.18 -1.57
CA ASP A 414 19.52 0.63 -0.80
C ASP A 414 18.61 1.53 -1.64
N GLU A 415 17.34 1.58 -1.27
CA GLU A 415 16.37 2.46 -1.92
C GLU A 415 16.70 3.93 -1.69
N VAL A 416 16.78 4.70 -2.78
CA VAL A 416 16.77 6.16 -2.76
C VAL A 416 15.37 6.63 -3.20
N PHE A 417 14.54 7.03 -2.24
CA PHE A 417 13.16 7.40 -2.51
C PHE A 417 13.08 8.82 -3.07
N GLY A 418 12.81 8.93 -4.37
CA GLY A 418 12.83 10.19 -5.11
C GLY A 418 13.23 9.98 -6.57
N PRO A 419 13.40 11.05 -7.39
CA PRO A 419 13.70 10.99 -8.82
C PRO A 419 15.18 10.65 -9.06
N PHE A 420 15.55 9.41 -8.74
CA PHE A 420 16.91 8.90 -8.79
C PHE A 420 16.97 7.58 -9.56
N GLY A 421 18.02 7.43 -10.40
CA GLY A 421 18.34 6.20 -11.07
C GLY A 421 19.84 5.88 -11.02
N LEU A 422 20.16 4.60 -10.77
CA LEU A 422 21.54 4.09 -10.73
C LEU A 422 21.74 3.04 -11.83
N VAL A 423 22.64 3.35 -12.78
CA VAL A 423 23.08 2.40 -13.82
C VAL A 423 24.28 1.61 -13.30
N LEU A 424 24.18 0.28 -13.33
CA LEU A 424 25.18 -0.62 -12.78
C LEU A 424 25.74 -1.55 -13.86
N THR A 425 27.06 -1.52 -14.10
CA THR A 425 27.73 -2.50 -14.97
C THR A 425 27.92 -3.82 -14.22
N ARG A 426 27.45 -4.93 -14.81
CA ARG A 426 27.52 -6.24 -14.15
C ARG A 426 28.94 -6.82 -14.14
N ASP A 427 29.68 -6.60 -15.21
CA ASP A 427 31.06 -7.11 -15.36
C ASP A 427 31.20 -8.63 -15.03
N GLY A 428 30.18 -9.40 -15.43
CA GLY A 428 30.14 -10.86 -15.20
C GLY A 428 29.55 -11.31 -13.86
N ILE A 429 29.12 -10.39 -12.97
CA ILE A 429 28.48 -10.76 -11.69
C ILE A 429 27.12 -11.41 -11.95
N ASP A 430 26.87 -12.51 -11.25
CA ASP A 430 25.62 -13.26 -11.32
C ASP A 430 24.44 -12.44 -10.74
N PRO A 431 23.29 -12.37 -11.44
CA PRO A 431 22.07 -11.78 -10.91
C PRO A 431 21.64 -12.34 -9.53
N GLU A 432 21.88 -13.61 -9.27
CA GLU A 432 21.56 -14.24 -7.99
C GLU A 432 22.39 -13.65 -6.84
N ALA A 433 23.68 -13.37 -7.05
CA ALA A 433 24.53 -12.72 -6.05
C ALA A 433 24.03 -11.30 -5.69
N ILE A 434 23.55 -10.55 -6.70
CA ILE A 434 22.93 -9.24 -6.48
C ILE A 434 21.67 -9.39 -5.65
N HIS A 435 20.79 -10.32 -6.02
CA HIS A 435 19.52 -10.53 -5.28
C HIS A 435 19.75 -11.05 -3.85
N ALA A 436 20.80 -11.83 -3.63
CA ALA A 436 21.18 -12.23 -2.27
C ALA A 436 21.55 -11.01 -1.40
N ALA A 437 22.17 -9.98 -1.98
CA ALA A 437 22.55 -8.76 -1.27
C ALA A 437 21.34 -7.82 -1.01
N ILE A 438 20.45 -7.64 -2.02
CA ILE A 438 19.30 -6.73 -1.87
C ILE A 438 18.09 -7.38 -1.18
N GLY A 439 18.06 -8.70 -1.09
CA GLY A 439 16.93 -9.47 -0.56
C GLY A 439 15.72 -9.50 -1.48
N GLY A 440 14.56 -9.89 -0.94
CA GLY A 440 13.30 -9.92 -1.68
C GLY A 440 12.85 -8.53 -2.16
N GLN A 441 12.26 -8.48 -3.35
CA GLN A 441 11.82 -7.27 -4.04
C GLN A 441 10.33 -7.34 -4.39
N LEU A 442 9.67 -6.19 -4.50
CA LEU A 442 8.29 -6.11 -5.02
C LEU A 442 8.25 -6.54 -6.47
N THR A 443 9.22 -6.06 -7.26
CA THR A 443 9.31 -6.38 -8.69
C THR A 443 10.76 -6.61 -9.10
N SER A 444 10.96 -7.38 -10.16
CA SER A 444 12.18 -7.42 -10.94
C SER A 444 11.85 -7.62 -12.41
N GLY A 445 12.57 -6.97 -13.32
CA GLY A 445 12.27 -7.01 -14.74
C GLY A 445 13.49 -7.34 -15.61
N VAL A 446 13.24 -7.96 -16.75
CA VAL A 446 14.23 -8.18 -17.81
C VAL A 446 13.84 -7.34 -19.02
N TRP A 447 14.81 -6.62 -19.58
CA TRP A 447 14.65 -5.95 -20.86
C TRP A 447 15.53 -6.64 -21.89
N CYS A 448 14.91 -7.20 -22.91
CA CYS A 448 15.54 -7.96 -24.00
C CYS A 448 15.24 -7.32 -25.37
N ALA A 449 15.77 -7.94 -26.44
CA ALA A 449 15.51 -7.47 -27.79
C ALA A 449 14.01 -7.45 -28.12
N SER A 450 13.62 -6.57 -29.06
CA SER A 450 12.22 -6.42 -29.49
C SER A 450 11.68 -7.68 -30.20
N SER A 451 12.56 -8.53 -30.73
CA SER A 451 12.22 -9.85 -31.28
C SER A 451 11.70 -10.87 -30.23
N GLY A 452 11.78 -10.52 -28.95
CA GLY A 452 11.37 -11.35 -27.84
C GLY A 452 12.54 -11.88 -26.98
N PRO A 453 12.23 -12.55 -25.85
CA PRO A 453 13.24 -13.10 -24.96
C PRO A 453 13.96 -14.26 -25.64
N ASP A 454 15.29 -14.22 -25.57
CA ASP A 454 16.21 -15.30 -25.96
C ASP A 454 16.62 -16.17 -24.74
N ALA A 455 17.55 -17.10 -24.96
CA ALA A 455 18.06 -17.96 -23.90
C ALA A 455 18.71 -17.18 -22.74
N ALA A 456 19.38 -16.06 -23.02
CA ALA A 456 20.02 -15.24 -22.01
C ALA A 456 18.97 -14.52 -21.14
N ALA A 457 17.90 -14.01 -21.74
CA ALA A 457 16.76 -13.44 -21.02
C ALA A 457 16.05 -14.50 -20.17
N GLY A 458 15.88 -15.71 -20.70
CA GLY A 458 15.30 -16.85 -19.99
C GLY A 458 16.12 -17.25 -18.77
N ASP A 459 17.45 -17.30 -18.89
CA ASP A 459 18.35 -17.62 -17.78
C ASP A 459 18.26 -16.56 -16.66
N VAL A 460 18.34 -15.29 -17.01
CA VAL A 460 18.20 -14.20 -16.02
C VAL A 460 16.82 -14.26 -15.33
N LEU A 461 15.73 -14.46 -16.08
CA LEU A 461 14.38 -14.59 -15.50
C LEU A 461 14.30 -15.74 -14.51
N ALA A 462 14.90 -16.90 -14.81
CA ALA A 462 14.90 -18.05 -13.91
C ALA A 462 15.63 -17.74 -12.59
N ARG A 463 16.74 -17.01 -12.64
CA ARG A 463 17.54 -16.62 -11.47
C ARG A 463 16.85 -15.56 -10.61
N ILE A 464 16.18 -14.56 -11.20
CA ILE A 464 15.54 -13.48 -10.45
C ILE A 464 14.15 -13.85 -9.92
N ARG A 465 13.47 -14.84 -10.52
CA ARG A 465 12.10 -15.26 -10.15
C ARG A 465 11.91 -15.55 -8.66
N PRO A 466 12.80 -16.25 -7.96
CA PRO A 466 12.62 -16.53 -6.54
C PRO A 466 12.66 -15.29 -5.63
N HIS A 467 13.17 -14.18 -6.12
CA HIS A 467 13.50 -12.99 -5.34
C HIS A 467 12.50 -11.84 -5.50
N CYS A 468 11.42 -12.00 -6.27
CA CYS A 468 10.44 -10.93 -6.46
C CYS A 468 9.02 -11.48 -6.57
N GLY A 469 8.04 -10.63 -6.24
CA GLY A 469 6.63 -11.00 -6.36
C GLY A 469 6.08 -10.83 -7.77
N ARG A 470 6.57 -9.83 -8.53
CA ARG A 470 6.13 -9.54 -9.90
C ARG A 470 7.31 -9.51 -10.86
N LEU A 471 7.27 -10.39 -11.86
CA LEU A 471 8.23 -10.44 -12.96
C LEU A 471 7.72 -9.65 -14.16
N LEU A 472 8.61 -8.94 -14.84
CA LEU A 472 8.27 -8.17 -16.03
C LEU A 472 9.27 -8.45 -17.16
N VAL A 473 8.78 -8.42 -18.40
CA VAL A 473 9.61 -8.48 -19.60
C VAL A 473 9.24 -7.31 -20.50
N ASN A 474 10.24 -6.53 -20.94
CA ASN A 474 10.08 -5.35 -21.81
C ASN A 474 9.01 -4.37 -21.29
N LYS A 475 8.90 -4.25 -19.97
CA LYS A 475 7.95 -3.36 -19.28
C LYS A 475 8.56 -2.86 -17.98
N MET A 476 8.39 -1.57 -17.70
CA MET A 476 8.80 -0.97 -16.42
C MET A 476 7.76 -1.24 -15.33
N PRO A 477 8.20 -1.37 -14.07
CA PRO A 477 7.34 -1.84 -12.98
C PRO A 477 6.42 -0.77 -12.39
N THR A 478 6.67 0.52 -12.63
CA THR A 478 5.90 1.60 -12.02
C THR A 478 4.43 1.55 -12.45
N GLY A 479 3.54 1.54 -11.46
CA GLY A 479 2.11 1.34 -11.64
C GLY A 479 1.68 -0.12 -11.44
N VAL A 480 0.54 -0.27 -10.73
CA VAL A 480 -0.05 -1.56 -10.38
C VAL A 480 -1.54 -1.55 -10.68
N THR A 481 -1.99 -2.44 -11.55
CA THR A 481 -3.41 -2.62 -11.85
C THR A 481 -4.08 -3.43 -10.75
N VAL A 482 -5.29 -3.03 -10.33
CA VAL A 482 -6.06 -3.78 -9.33
C VAL A 482 -6.87 -4.87 -10.02
N THR A 483 -6.36 -6.08 -9.98
CA THR A 483 -7.02 -7.30 -10.49
C THR A 483 -6.76 -8.46 -9.54
N GLU A 484 -7.60 -9.48 -9.59
CA GLU A 484 -7.46 -10.67 -8.73
C GLU A 484 -6.10 -11.38 -8.90
N ALA A 485 -5.56 -11.39 -10.12
CA ALA A 485 -4.27 -12.02 -10.43
C ALA A 485 -3.05 -11.16 -10.05
N MET A 486 -3.26 -9.88 -9.67
CA MET A 486 -2.14 -8.99 -9.39
C MET A 486 -1.59 -9.20 -7.98
N VAL A 487 -0.27 -9.32 -7.90
CA VAL A 487 0.52 -9.34 -6.68
C VAL A 487 1.27 -8.03 -6.53
N HIS A 488 1.18 -7.40 -5.36
CA HIS A 488 1.96 -6.24 -4.97
C HIS A 488 2.72 -6.59 -3.68
N GLY A 489 3.83 -7.26 -3.85
CA GLY A 489 4.64 -7.78 -2.77
C GLY A 489 5.75 -8.68 -3.31
N GLY A 490 6.39 -9.41 -2.43
CA GLY A 490 7.49 -10.29 -2.78
C GLY A 490 8.05 -10.99 -1.54
N PRO A 491 9.17 -11.71 -1.68
CA PRO A 491 9.83 -12.30 -0.54
C PRO A 491 10.32 -11.25 0.47
N PHE A 492 10.57 -11.67 1.72
CA PHE A 492 11.19 -10.81 2.72
C PHE A 492 12.58 -10.30 2.23
N PRO A 493 12.92 -9.01 2.41
CA PRO A 493 12.29 -8.00 3.24
C PRO A 493 11.32 -7.06 2.49
N ALA A 494 10.96 -7.31 1.24
CA ALA A 494 9.99 -6.45 0.55
C ALA A 494 8.60 -6.52 1.20
N THR A 495 8.24 -7.70 1.73
CA THR A 495 6.99 -7.87 2.49
C THR A 495 7.22 -8.68 3.78
N GLY A 496 6.29 -8.51 4.72
CA GLY A 496 6.28 -9.29 5.96
C GLY A 496 5.84 -10.74 5.77
N MET A 497 4.97 -11.00 4.78
CA MET A 497 4.36 -12.30 4.54
C MET A 497 4.09 -12.51 3.04
N ALA A 498 5.02 -13.16 2.35
CA ALA A 498 5.01 -13.31 0.89
C ALA A 498 3.77 -14.03 0.32
N ALA A 499 3.13 -14.92 1.08
CA ALA A 499 1.96 -15.67 0.65
C ALA A 499 0.67 -14.82 0.54
N HIS A 500 0.65 -13.61 1.11
CA HIS A 500 -0.54 -12.78 1.25
C HIS A 500 -0.31 -11.36 0.73
N THR A 501 0.02 -11.22 -0.55
CA THR A 501 0.40 -9.95 -1.18
C THR A 501 -0.50 -9.54 -2.36
N ALA A 502 -1.63 -10.23 -2.54
CA ALA A 502 -2.60 -9.88 -3.57
C ALA A 502 -3.22 -8.49 -3.33
N VAL A 503 -3.49 -7.75 -4.40
CA VAL A 503 -4.10 -6.41 -4.37
C VAL A 503 -5.58 -6.46 -4.71
N GLY A 504 -5.96 -7.38 -5.60
CA GLY A 504 -7.34 -7.50 -6.09
C GLY A 504 -8.22 -8.36 -5.20
N PHE A 505 -9.52 -8.21 -5.39
CA PHE A 505 -10.55 -8.92 -4.66
C PHE A 505 -11.02 -10.16 -5.43
N PRO A 506 -11.36 -11.27 -4.76
CA PRO A 506 -11.40 -11.45 -3.29
C PRO A 506 -10.06 -11.86 -2.67
N THR A 507 -8.99 -12.08 -3.46
CA THR A 507 -7.74 -12.69 -2.97
C THR A 507 -7.08 -11.88 -1.84
N SER A 508 -7.20 -10.54 -1.87
CA SER A 508 -6.69 -9.66 -0.80
C SER A 508 -7.39 -9.88 0.55
N MET A 509 -8.63 -10.37 0.55
CA MET A 509 -9.41 -10.64 1.77
C MET A 509 -8.86 -11.85 2.55
N LEU A 510 -8.14 -12.75 1.89
CA LEU A 510 -7.55 -13.96 2.51
C LEU A 510 -6.57 -13.63 3.66
N ARG A 511 -5.99 -12.44 3.65
CA ARG A 511 -5.10 -11.95 4.72
C ARG A 511 -5.78 -11.91 6.08
N PHE A 512 -7.07 -11.63 6.09
CA PHE A 512 -7.84 -11.38 7.31
C PHE A 512 -8.78 -12.53 7.65
N ALA A 513 -8.48 -13.74 7.18
CA ALA A 513 -9.30 -14.90 7.43
C ALA A 513 -8.44 -16.13 7.81
N ALA A 514 -8.97 -16.93 8.70
CA ALA A 514 -8.40 -18.21 9.09
C ALA A 514 -9.39 -19.34 8.85
N ARG A 515 -8.91 -20.54 8.51
CA ARG A 515 -9.78 -21.70 8.37
C ARG A 515 -10.23 -22.18 9.75
N ARG A 516 -11.55 -22.28 9.92
CA ARG A 516 -12.18 -22.84 11.10
C ARG A 516 -12.85 -24.16 10.74
N CYS A 517 -12.66 -25.18 11.57
CA CYS A 517 -13.23 -26.51 11.40
C CYS A 517 -14.39 -26.73 12.39
N TYR A 518 -15.43 -27.37 11.92
CA TYR A 518 -16.62 -27.80 12.67
C TYR A 518 -16.66 -29.32 12.62
N ASP A 519 -16.19 -29.96 13.70
CA ASP A 519 -16.13 -31.40 13.86
C ASP A 519 -17.27 -31.85 14.77
N ALA A 520 -18.15 -32.71 14.26
CA ALA A 520 -19.37 -33.18 14.91
C ALA A 520 -20.33 -32.05 15.40
N VAL A 521 -20.17 -30.82 14.89
CA VAL A 521 -21.09 -29.72 15.22
C VAL A 521 -22.39 -29.91 14.43
N PRO A 522 -23.57 -29.85 15.10
CA PRO A 522 -24.87 -29.93 14.43
C PRO A 522 -24.98 -28.89 13.30
N VAL A 523 -25.64 -29.29 12.20
CA VAL A 523 -25.72 -28.47 10.95
C VAL A 523 -26.39 -27.12 11.23
N GLU A 524 -27.38 -27.06 12.10
CA GLU A 524 -28.12 -25.86 12.49
C GLU A 524 -27.25 -24.82 13.25
N LEU A 525 -26.16 -25.27 13.87
CA LEU A 525 -25.21 -24.41 14.57
C LEU A 525 -24.04 -23.93 13.72
N ARG A 526 -23.91 -24.48 12.50
CA ARG A 526 -22.86 -24.07 11.55
C ARG A 526 -23.21 -22.74 10.88
N PRO A 527 -22.21 -21.98 10.40
CA PRO A 527 -22.47 -20.83 9.52
C PRO A 527 -23.31 -21.21 8.30
N PRO A 528 -24.10 -20.28 7.72
CA PRO A 528 -25.02 -20.58 6.62
C PRO A 528 -24.39 -21.30 5.42
N LEU A 529 -23.16 -20.95 5.05
CA LEU A 529 -22.42 -21.60 3.97
C LEU A 529 -22.07 -23.07 4.23
N LEU A 530 -22.13 -23.54 5.47
CA LEU A 530 -21.82 -24.92 5.88
C LEU A 530 -23.05 -25.73 6.28
N ARG A 531 -24.25 -25.18 6.10
CA ARG A 531 -25.54 -25.86 6.38
C ARG A 531 -26.02 -26.77 5.27
#